data_7157adedebface06ec02fc629edb3b6a
#
_entry.id   7157adedebface06ec02fc629edb3b6a
#
_cell.length_a   1.000
_cell.length_b   1.000
_cell.length_c   1.000
_cell.angle_alpha   90.00
_cell.angle_beta   90.00
_cell.angle_gamma   90.00
#
_symmetry.space_group_name_H-M   'P 1'
#
loop_
_entity.id
_entity.type
_entity.pdbx_description
1 polymer ?
#
loop_
_entity_poly.entity_id
_entity_poly.type
_entity_poly.pdbx_seq_one_letter_code
_entity_poly.pdbx_strand_id
1 'polypeptide(L)'
;MIAAIAQINCFVGDIQGNAQKIIASAIQAKNLGATLLVTPELSLCGYPPEDLLLRSDFLQACDVALTELSLALADIKPSITVIVGHPHQVGEACYNAASVLQGGNIVATYHKHALPNHSVFDEKRYFTSGDEALVFAHEGIKIGLLICADVWEPVPALLAKTAGAELLIALNASPFHMEKQSARLDVVRQRVYETQLPVIYANLIGGQDELVFDGGSFVLNADGVLTQQLAAFESTLALVEFNASQPIPSMIVPLLKTEASVYNALKLGLADYVHKNGFPGVVLGLSGGVDSALTLAIAMDALGAENVHAVMMPSEFTADISVNDAREMADLLGVRYTEIAIKTLFEQYLTTLTPLFVDLPLDATEENLQARIRGMLLMAISNKFGSIVLTTGNKSEMAVGYCTLYGDMAGGFALLKDVPKTLVYQLCNYRNSLSHVIPQRIISRPPSAELRADQEDQDSLPPYDVLDGIMEAYVENDLSFSNIVEMGYARDDVNRVISLIDRNEYKRRQSPVGVRITHKGFGKDRRLPITVKAGG
;
A
#
# COMPACT_ATOMS: atom_id res chain seq x y z
N MET A 1 12.11 -17.80 -28.32
CA MET A 1 11.79 -17.97 -26.89
C MET A 1 10.45 -17.30 -26.58
N ILE A 2 9.62 -17.95 -25.78
CA ILE A 2 8.41 -17.34 -25.21
C ILE A 2 8.55 -17.38 -23.68
N ALA A 3 8.68 -16.20 -23.06
CA ALA A 3 8.66 -16.05 -21.61
C ALA A 3 7.25 -15.67 -21.13
N ALA A 4 6.92 -16.01 -19.90
CA ALA A 4 5.72 -15.56 -19.23
C ALA A 4 6.08 -14.76 -17.98
N ILE A 5 5.37 -13.65 -17.73
CA ILE A 5 5.45 -12.86 -16.50
C ILE A 5 4.26 -13.25 -15.63
N ALA A 6 4.51 -13.79 -14.43
CA ALA A 6 3.50 -14.04 -13.42
C ALA A 6 3.39 -12.85 -12.48
N GLN A 7 2.46 -11.95 -12.72
CA GLN A 7 2.10 -10.87 -11.81
C GLN A 7 1.09 -11.40 -10.79
N ILE A 8 1.59 -11.94 -9.65
CA ILE A 8 0.81 -12.69 -8.67
C ILE A 8 0.77 -12.01 -7.31
N ASN A 9 -0.35 -12.22 -6.59
CA ASN A 9 -0.53 -11.76 -5.21
C ASN A 9 -0.05 -12.87 -4.25
N CYS A 10 1.10 -12.64 -3.64
CA CYS A 10 1.66 -13.53 -2.63
C CYS A 10 1.22 -13.10 -1.23
N PHE A 11 1.11 -14.08 -0.33
CA PHE A 11 0.80 -13.85 1.07
C PHE A 11 2.04 -14.15 1.92
N VAL A 12 2.49 -13.19 2.71
CA VAL A 12 3.66 -13.36 3.58
C VAL A 12 3.42 -14.50 4.57
N GLY A 13 4.35 -15.47 4.60
CA GLY A 13 4.28 -16.63 5.47
C GLY A 13 3.46 -17.82 4.93
N ASP A 14 2.63 -17.63 3.92
CA ASP A 14 1.90 -18.74 3.27
C ASP A 14 2.76 -19.41 2.17
N ILE A 15 3.86 -20.03 2.60
CA ILE A 15 4.87 -20.62 1.70
C ILE A 15 4.25 -21.65 0.77
N GLN A 16 3.39 -22.53 1.29
CA GLN A 16 2.74 -23.58 0.49
C GLN A 16 1.70 -23.01 -0.48
N GLY A 17 0.86 -22.07 -0.04
CA GLY A 17 -0.11 -21.42 -0.91
C GLY A 17 0.57 -20.60 -2.03
N ASN A 18 1.69 -19.93 -1.73
CA ASN A 18 2.47 -19.23 -2.75
C ASN A 18 3.13 -20.21 -3.74
N ALA A 19 3.68 -21.36 -3.27
CA ALA A 19 4.21 -22.40 -4.14
C ALA A 19 3.15 -22.95 -5.09
N GLN A 20 1.92 -23.18 -4.61
CA GLN A 20 0.80 -23.61 -5.44
C GLN A 20 0.42 -22.58 -6.51
N LYS A 21 0.44 -21.27 -6.19
CA LYS A 21 0.21 -20.19 -7.17
C LYS A 21 1.29 -20.18 -8.25
N ILE A 22 2.56 -20.43 -7.88
CA ILE A 22 3.67 -20.53 -8.83
C ILE A 22 3.49 -21.76 -9.74
N ILE A 23 3.12 -22.93 -9.21
CA ILE A 23 2.84 -24.13 -10.00
C ILE A 23 1.67 -23.88 -10.97
N ALA A 24 0.57 -23.31 -10.50
CA ALA A 24 -0.58 -22.98 -11.34
C ALA A 24 -0.21 -22.03 -12.48
N SER A 25 0.60 -21.00 -12.17
CA SER A 25 1.13 -20.06 -13.18
C SER A 25 2.04 -20.77 -14.19
N ALA A 26 2.88 -21.72 -13.75
CA ALA A 26 3.73 -22.49 -14.64
C ALA A 26 2.93 -23.39 -15.59
N ILE A 27 1.89 -24.06 -15.09
CA ILE A 27 0.98 -24.87 -15.89
C ILE A 27 0.25 -23.99 -16.93
N GLN A 28 -0.28 -22.84 -16.51
CA GLN A 28 -0.97 -21.92 -17.40
C GLN A 28 -0.03 -21.36 -18.47
N ALA A 29 1.18 -20.89 -18.08
CA ALA A 29 2.19 -20.38 -18.98
C ALA A 29 2.58 -21.44 -20.03
N LYS A 30 2.79 -22.67 -19.59
CA LYS A 30 3.09 -23.81 -20.46
C LYS A 30 1.99 -24.09 -21.47
N ASN A 31 0.73 -24.08 -21.02
CA ASN A 31 -0.43 -24.30 -21.91
C ASN A 31 -0.56 -23.22 -22.98
N LEU A 32 -0.05 -22.01 -22.69
CA LEU A 32 0.03 -20.87 -23.62
C LEU A 32 1.30 -20.90 -24.50
N GLY A 33 2.17 -21.91 -24.36
CA GLY A 33 3.37 -22.08 -25.17
C GLY A 33 4.64 -21.46 -24.60
N ALA A 34 4.62 -20.92 -23.38
CA ALA A 34 5.82 -20.40 -22.75
C ALA A 34 6.80 -21.51 -22.36
N THR A 35 8.10 -21.22 -22.48
CA THR A 35 9.20 -22.08 -22.07
C THR A 35 9.93 -21.58 -20.82
N LEU A 36 9.69 -20.32 -20.45
CA LEU A 36 10.23 -19.65 -19.27
C LEU A 36 9.11 -18.94 -18.51
N LEU A 37 9.07 -19.08 -17.18
CA LEU A 37 8.20 -18.31 -16.28
C LEU A 37 9.06 -17.45 -15.35
N VAL A 38 8.67 -16.19 -15.20
CA VAL A 38 9.28 -15.24 -14.26
C VAL A 38 8.28 -14.92 -13.15
N THR A 39 8.67 -15.13 -11.90
CA THR A 39 7.88 -14.73 -10.73
C THR A 39 8.48 -13.48 -10.07
N PRO A 40 7.74 -12.76 -9.19
CA PRO A 40 8.26 -11.61 -8.48
C PRO A 40 9.33 -11.94 -7.42
N GLU A 41 9.96 -10.90 -6.89
CA GLU A 41 10.87 -10.95 -5.75
C GLU A 41 10.20 -11.61 -4.55
N LEU A 42 10.91 -12.52 -3.84
CA LEU A 42 10.46 -13.27 -2.67
C LEU A 42 9.06 -13.90 -2.83
N SER A 43 8.68 -14.23 -4.06
CA SER A 43 7.33 -14.77 -4.37
C SER A 43 6.99 -16.06 -3.62
N LEU A 44 8.00 -16.84 -3.19
CA LEU A 44 7.78 -18.08 -2.44
C LEU A 44 7.31 -17.81 -1.00
N CYS A 45 7.88 -16.83 -0.32
CA CYS A 45 7.52 -16.50 1.07
C CYS A 45 6.65 -15.26 1.23
N GLY A 46 6.47 -14.46 0.16
CA GLY A 46 5.84 -13.13 0.18
C GLY A 46 6.81 -12.03 0.62
N TYR A 47 6.48 -10.76 0.31
CA TYR A 47 7.30 -9.57 0.61
C TYR A 47 6.48 -8.49 1.34
N PRO A 48 7.01 -7.81 2.38
CA PRO A 48 8.28 -8.12 3.08
C PRO A 48 8.08 -9.14 4.23
N PRO A 49 8.92 -10.16 4.34
CA PRO A 49 8.80 -11.18 5.40
C PRO A 49 9.32 -10.71 6.77
N GLU A 50 10.06 -9.59 6.82
CA GLU A 50 10.52 -8.93 8.06
C GLU A 50 11.23 -9.90 9.03
N ASP A 51 10.91 -9.82 10.35
CA ASP A 51 11.52 -10.64 11.40
C ASP A 51 11.24 -12.15 11.28
N LEU A 52 10.38 -12.59 10.34
CA LEU A 52 10.27 -14.03 10.01
C LEU A 52 11.59 -14.59 9.49
N LEU A 53 12.42 -13.76 8.83
CA LEU A 53 13.75 -14.14 8.34
C LEU A 53 14.77 -14.43 9.45
N LEU A 54 14.52 -13.99 10.69
CA LEU A 54 15.35 -14.31 11.84
C LEU A 54 15.05 -15.71 12.42
N ARG A 55 14.01 -16.36 11.92
CA ARG A 55 13.55 -17.66 12.39
C ARG A 55 14.08 -18.78 11.51
N SER A 56 14.88 -19.67 12.09
CA SER A 56 15.47 -20.81 11.36
C SER A 56 14.43 -21.78 10.80
N ASP A 57 13.31 -21.98 11.52
CA ASP A 57 12.20 -22.83 11.06
C ASP A 57 11.52 -22.26 9.82
N PHE A 58 11.40 -20.94 9.73
CA PHE A 58 10.85 -20.26 8.55
C PHE A 58 11.76 -20.40 7.32
N LEU A 59 13.07 -20.17 7.49
CA LEU A 59 14.05 -20.33 6.41
C LEU A 59 14.12 -21.77 5.94
N GLN A 60 14.13 -22.75 6.86
CA GLN A 60 14.09 -24.17 6.52
C GLN A 60 12.81 -24.53 5.75
N ALA A 61 11.64 -23.99 6.14
CA ALA A 61 10.40 -24.22 5.43
C ALA A 61 10.46 -23.67 3.99
N CYS A 62 11.10 -22.51 3.77
CA CYS A 62 11.33 -21.96 2.42
C CYS A 62 12.23 -22.87 1.57
N ASP A 63 13.33 -23.42 2.13
CA ASP A 63 14.25 -24.30 1.41
C ASP A 63 13.57 -25.63 1.02
N VAL A 64 12.79 -26.22 1.96
CA VAL A 64 12.00 -27.42 1.68
C VAL A 64 10.99 -27.17 0.57
N ALA A 65 10.22 -26.07 0.69
CA ALA A 65 9.20 -25.73 -0.30
C ALA A 65 9.80 -25.42 -1.69
N LEU A 66 10.97 -24.79 -1.77
CA LEU A 66 11.67 -24.57 -3.04
C LEU A 66 12.06 -25.89 -3.71
N THR A 67 12.54 -26.85 -2.92
CA THR A 67 12.89 -28.20 -3.39
C THR A 67 11.64 -28.94 -3.88
N GLU A 68 10.56 -28.94 -3.11
CA GLU A 68 9.28 -29.56 -3.48
C GLU A 68 8.69 -28.91 -4.73
N LEU A 69 8.75 -27.59 -4.83
CA LEU A 69 8.33 -26.83 -6.01
C LEU A 69 9.13 -27.25 -7.25
N SER A 70 10.46 -27.36 -7.13
CA SER A 70 11.31 -27.81 -8.24
C SER A 70 10.92 -29.21 -8.73
N LEU A 71 10.68 -30.16 -7.80
CA LEU A 71 10.23 -31.50 -8.13
C LEU A 71 8.85 -31.52 -8.80
N ALA A 72 7.89 -30.75 -8.28
CA ALA A 72 6.55 -30.65 -8.86
C ALA A 72 6.58 -30.06 -10.29
N LEU A 73 7.46 -29.11 -10.56
CA LEU A 73 7.65 -28.54 -11.90
C LEU A 73 8.23 -29.54 -12.90
N ALA A 74 8.96 -30.56 -12.45
CA ALA A 74 9.49 -31.63 -13.30
C ALA A 74 8.39 -32.48 -13.96
N ASP A 75 7.21 -32.56 -13.34
CA ASP A 75 6.06 -33.30 -13.86
C ASP A 75 5.33 -32.57 -14.99
N ILE A 76 5.57 -31.27 -15.18
CA ILE A 76 5.00 -30.47 -16.27
C ILE A 76 5.70 -30.83 -17.60
N LYS A 77 4.95 -31.38 -18.56
CA LYS A 77 5.48 -31.83 -19.86
C LYS A 77 4.86 -31.03 -21.03
N PRO A 78 5.68 -30.61 -22.00
CA PRO A 78 7.15 -30.49 -21.97
C PRO A 78 7.58 -29.52 -20.86
N SER A 79 8.83 -29.64 -20.38
CA SER A 79 9.33 -28.87 -19.23
C SER A 79 9.30 -27.35 -19.46
N ILE A 80 9.06 -26.59 -18.40
CA ILE A 80 9.18 -25.13 -18.36
C ILE A 80 10.28 -24.77 -17.36
N THR A 81 11.10 -23.77 -17.68
CA THR A 81 12.04 -23.19 -16.73
C THR A 81 11.31 -22.13 -15.90
N VAL A 82 11.52 -22.10 -14.58
CA VAL A 82 10.86 -21.14 -13.69
C VAL A 82 11.91 -20.40 -12.88
N ILE A 83 11.82 -19.06 -12.85
CA ILE A 83 12.67 -18.21 -12.00
C ILE A 83 11.83 -17.82 -10.78
N VAL A 84 12.30 -18.18 -9.57
CA VAL A 84 11.57 -18.00 -8.31
C VAL A 84 12.36 -17.13 -7.34
N GLY A 85 11.71 -16.07 -6.83
CA GLY A 85 12.25 -15.24 -5.75
C GLY A 85 12.01 -15.90 -4.38
N HIS A 86 13.05 -16.06 -3.56
CA HIS A 86 12.98 -16.69 -2.24
C HIS A 86 14.13 -16.23 -1.32
N PRO A 87 14.03 -16.36 0.03
CA PRO A 87 15.18 -16.23 0.90
C PRO A 87 16.09 -17.47 0.76
N HIS A 88 17.41 -17.27 0.75
CA HIS A 88 18.39 -18.34 0.63
C HIS A 88 19.44 -18.25 1.73
N GLN A 89 19.54 -19.28 2.56
CA GLN A 89 20.52 -19.35 3.64
C GLN A 89 21.77 -20.10 3.21
N VAL A 90 22.94 -19.47 3.37
CA VAL A 90 24.24 -20.10 3.11
C VAL A 90 25.11 -19.92 4.35
N GLY A 91 25.27 -20.97 5.14
CA GLY A 91 25.91 -20.88 6.45
C GLY A 91 25.15 -19.94 7.40
N GLU A 92 25.78 -18.89 7.87
CA GLU A 92 25.14 -17.88 8.72
C GLU A 92 24.50 -16.73 7.92
N ALA A 93 24.81 -16.61 6.63
CA ALA A 93 24.30 -15.55 5.77
C ALA A 93 22.94 -15.90 5.19
N CYS A 94 22.02 -14.92 5.20
CA CYS A 94 20.74 -15.00 4.49
C CYS A 94 20.75 -14.02 3.31
N TYR A 95 20.29 -14.46 2.16
CA TYR A 95 20.24 -13.68 0.93
C TYR A 95 18.82 -13.55 0.41
N ASN A 96 18.49 -12.39 -0.14
CA ASN A 96 17.35 -12.24 -1.03
C ASN A 96 17.78 -12.80 -2.38
N ALA A 97 17.18 -13.89 -2.83
CA ALA A 97 17.68 -14.71 -3.93
C ALA A 97 16.64 -14.95 -5.02
N ALA A 98 17.13 -15.23 -6.22
CA ALA A 98 16.35 -15.73 -7.35
C ALA A 98 16.98 -17.01 -7.87
N SER A 99 16.25 -18.14 -7.79
CA SER A 99 16.70 -19.45 -8.29
C SER A 99 16.05 -19.79 -9.61
N VAL A 100 16.84 -20.40 -10.49
CA VAL A 100 16.40 -20.97 -11.77
C VAL A 100 16.10 -22.44 -11.57
N LEU A 101 14.83 -22.82 -11.73
CA LEU A 101 14.34 -24.21 -11.58
C LEU A 101 14.14 -24.81 -12.98
N GLN A 102 14.76 -25.96 -13.24
CA GLN A 102 14.65 -26.64 -14.51
C GLN A 102 14.72 -28.17 -14.34
N GLY A 103 13.75 -28.90 -14.89
CA GLY A 103 13.77 -30.37 -14.91
C GLY A 103 13.86 -31.03 -13.53
N GLY A 104 13.29 -30.40 -12.50
CA GLY A 104 13.32 -30.90 -11.11
C GLY A 104 14.56 -30.50 -10.30
N ASN A 105 15.40 -29.64 -10.85
CA ASN A 105 16.64 -29.20 -10.19
C ASN A 105 16.70 -27.69 -10.06
N ILE A 106 17.37 -27.19 -9.03
CA ILE A 106 17.83 -25.81 -8.90
C ILE A 106 19.16 -25.74 -9.66
N VAL A 107 19.17 -25.09 -10.85
CA VAL A 107 20.34 -25.08 -11.72
C VAL A 107 21.26 -23.88 -11.48
N ALA A 108 20.72 -22.79 -10.92
CA ALA A 108 21.49 -21.60 -10.57
C ALA A 108 20.72 -20.74 -9.55
N THR A 109 21.45 -19.99 -8.72
CA THR A 109 20.87 -19.05 -7.72
C THR A 109 21.63 -17.73 -7.75
N TYR A 110 20.90 -16.64 -7.93
CA TYR A 110 21.39 -15.27 -7.86
C TYR A 110 21.10 -14.67 -6.49
N HIS A 111 22.03 -13.92 -5.95
CA HIS A 111 21.88 -13.18 -4.71
C HIS A 111 21.82 -11.67 -5.01
N LYS A 112 20.81 -10.99 -4.47
CA LYS A 112 20.59 -9.55 -4.61
C LYS A 112 21.81 -8.75 -4.14
N HIS A 113 22.28 -7.82 -4.96
CA HIS A 113 23.42 -6.97 -4.63
C HIS A 113 23.02 -5.73 -3.83
N ALA A 114 22.03 -4.99 -4.34
CA ALA A 114 21.58 -3.74 -3.73
C ALA A 114 20.50 -3.99 -2.68
N LEU A 115 20.83 -3.75 -1.41
CA LEU A 115 19.90 -3.89 -0.28
C LEU A 115 19.44 -2.50 0.16
N PRO A 116 18.18 -2.09 -0.16
CA PRO A 116 17.66 -0.79 0.24
C PRO A 116 17.45 -0.73 1.76
N ASN A 117 17.86 0.39 2.37
CA ASN A 117 17.75 0.64 3.81
C ASN A 117 17.28 2.07 4.08
N HIS A 118 16.26 2.49 3.34
CA HIS A 118 15.65 3.82 3.40
C HIS A 118 14.15 3.70 3.14
N SER A 119 13.37 4.73 3.50
CA SER A 119 11.92 4.75 3.37
C SER A 119 11.31 3.52 4.11
N VAL A 120 10.51 2.72 3.43
CA VAL A 120 9.86 1.52 3.97
C VAL A 120 10.76 0.29 4.05
N PHE A 121 11.97 0.38 3.49
CA PHE A 121 12.89 -0.75 3.40
C PHE A 121 13.87 -0.80 4.57
N ASP A 122 14.16 -2.02 5.04
CA ASP A 122 15.16 -2.32 6.08
C ASP A 122 15.87 -3.65 5.75
N GLU A 123 16.24 -3.86 4.47
CA GLU A 123 16.75 -5.15 4.01
C GLU A 123 18.14 -5.50 4.58
N LYS A 124 18.98 -4.50 4.88
CA LYS A 124 20.28 -4.74 5.51
C LYS A 124 20.20 -5.34 6.90
N ARG A 125 19.04 -5.28 7.56
CA ARG A 125 18.79 -5.92 8.84
C ARG A 125 18.75 -7.45 8.72
N TYR A 126 18.35 -7.96 7.56
CA TYR A 126 18.03 -9.37 7.35
C TYR A 126 18.94 -10.07 6.34
N PHE A 127 19.35 -9.35 5.30
CA PHE A 127 20.05 -9.93 4.16
C PHE A 127 21.50 -9.49 4.07
N THR A 128 22.31 -10.41 3.55
CA THR A 128 23.67 -10.16 3.09
C THR A 128 23.66 -9.80 1.61
N SER A 129 24.46 -8.83 1.21
CA SER A 129 24.62 -8.44 -0.20
C SER A 129 25.33 -9.51 -0.99
N GLY A 130 24.79 -9.85 -2.17
CA GLY A 130 25.52 -10.62 -3.19
C GLY A 130 26.59 -9.76 -3.88
N ASP A 131 27.50 -10.40 -4.61
CA ASP A 131 28.61 -9.76 -5.32
C ASP A 131 28.88 -10.37 -6.70
N GLU A 132 28.24 -11.51 -7.03
CA GLU A 132 28.44 -12.22 -8.29
C GLU A 132 27.24 -12.05 -9.23
N ALA A 133 27.50 -11.72 -10.50
CA ALA A 133 26.46 -11.75 -11.53
C ALA A 133 26.08 -13.18 -11.88
N LEU A 134 24.80 -13.44 -12.05
CA LEU A 134 24.31 -14.71 -12.61
C LEU A 134 23.85 -14.50 -14.05
N VAL A 135 24.43 -15.27 -14.97
CA VAL A 135 23.98 -15.39 -16.35
C VAL A 135 23.78 -16.88 -16.68
N PHE A 136 22.58 -17.24 -17.12
CA PHE A 136 22.28 -18.61 -17.57
C PHE A 136 21.74 -18.61 -19.01
N ALA A 137 21.89 -19.72 -19.70
CA ALA A 137 21.39 -19.86 -21.08
C ALA A 137 20.00 -20.54 -21.09
N HIS A 138 19.06 -19.96 -21.84
CA HIS A 138 17.75 -20.55 -22.11
C HIS A 138 17.37 -20.35 -23.58
N GLU A 139 17.12 -21.44 -24.30
CA GLU A 139 16.81 -21.42 -25.75
C GLU A 139 17.78 -20.57 -26.59
N GLY A 140 19.07 -20.63 -26.26
CA GLY A 140 20.12 -19.92 -26.98
C GLY A 140 20.30 -18.45 -26.60
N ILE A 141 19.49 -17.90 -25.66
CA ILE A 141 19.62 -16.53 -25.13
C ILE A 141 20.31 -16.59 -23.76
N LYS A 142 21.31 -15.73 -23.55
CA LYS A 142 21.97 -15.56 -22.25
C LYS A 142 21.23 -14.54 -21.41
N ILE A 143 20.64 -14.97 -20.29
CA ILE A 143 19.76 -14.20 -19.42
C ILE A 143 20.50 -13.84 -18.14
N GLY A 144 20.60 -12.55 -17.84
CA GLY A 144 21.11 -12.01 -16.57
C GLY A 144 19.97 -11.73 -15.61
N LEU A 145 20.14 -12.11 -14.33
CA LEU A 145 19.15 -11.86 -13.29
C LEU A 145 19.48 -10.63 -12.45
N LEU A 146 18.44 -9.90 -12.06
CA LEU A 146 18.46 -8.77 -11.14
C LEU A 146 17.28 -8.89 -10.18
N ILE A 147 17.41 -8.30 -8.98
CA ILE A 147 16.30 -8.25 -8.01
C ILE A 147 16.08 -6.80 -7.57
N CYS A 148 14.94 -6.24 -7.92
CA CYS A 148 14.34 -4.99 -7.46
C CYS A 148 15.33 -3.81 -7.36
N ALA A 149 15.93 -3.56 -6.18
CA ALA A 149 16.86 -2.45 -5.98
C ALA A 149 18.10 -2.51 -6.89
N ASP A 150 18.45 -3.68 -7.43
CA ASP A 150 19.56 -3.83 -8.37
C ASP A 150 19.38 -2.99 -9.65
N VAL A 151 18.13 -2.76 -10.09
CA VAL A 151 17.89 -1.90 -11.27
C VAL A 151 18.04 -0.40 -10.96
N TRP A 152 18.02 -0.01 -9.68
CA TRP A 152 18.23 1.39 -9.27
C TRP A 152 19.70 1.75 -9.21
N GLU A 153 20.57 0.75 -9.12
CA GLU A 153 22.01 0.89 -9.10
C GLU A 153 22.62 0.44 -10.44
N PRO A 154 23.64 1.13 -11.00
CA PRO A 154 24.22 0.77 -12.31
C PRO A 154 25.02 -0.54 -12.29
N VAL A 155 25.66 -0.84 -11.16
CA VAL A 155 26.67 -1.92 -11.06
C VAL A 155 26.10 -3.30 -11.35
N PRO A 156 24.97 -3.76 -10.78
CA PRO A 156 24.47 -5.13 -11.02
C PRO A 156 24.18 -5.40 -12.49
N ALA A 157 23.55 -4.45 -13.19
CA ALA A 157 23.22 -4.58 -14.62
C ALA A 157 24.49 -4.63 -15.49
N LEU A 158 25.50 -3.82 -15.18
CA LEU A 158 26.79 -3.81 -15.87
C LEU A 158 27.59 -5.10 -15.64
N LEU A 159 27.55 -5.65 -14.44
CA LEU A 159 28.17 -6.96 -14.14
C LEU A 159 27.50 -8.08 -14.96
N ALA A 160 26.18 -8.11 -15.04
CA ALA A 160 25.46 -9.07 -15.87
C ALA A 160 25.83 -8.91 -17.36
N LYS A 161 25.91 -7.67 -17.87
CA LYS A 161 26.39 -7.41 -19.24
C LYS A 161 27.79 -7.93 -19.47
N THR A 162 28.73 -7.64 -18.54
CA THR A 162 30.12 -8.08 -18.61
C THR A 162 30.24 -9.60 -18.58
N ALA A 163 29.38 -10.28 -17.83
CA ALA A 163 29.27 -11.74 -17.80
C ALA A 163 28.63 -12.33 -19.07
N GLY A 164 28.21 -11.49 -20.01
CA GLY A 164 27.74 -11.87 -21.34
C GLY A 164 26.23 -12.02 -21.47
N ALA A 165 25.45 -11.41 -20.60
CA ALA A 165 23.99 -11.36 -20.74
C ALA A 165 23.58 -10.66 -22.05
N GLU A 166 22.49 -11.17 -22.65
CA GLU A 166 21.83 -10.64 -23.85
C GLU A 166 20.40 -10.15 -23.56
N LEU A 167 19.86 -10.50 -22.39
CA LEU A 167 18.58 -10.10 -21.84
C LEU A 167 18.71 -9.97 -20.32
N LEU A 168 18.11 -8.96 -19.72
CA LEU A 168 17.99 -8.83 -18.26
C LEU A 168 16.57 -9.16 -17.81
N ILE A 169 16.46 -9.89 -16.71
CA ILE A 169 15.18 -10.16 -16.02
C ILE A 169 15.30 -9.64 -14.60
N ALA A 170 14.43 -8.72 -14.22
CA ALA A 170 14.35 -8.15 -12.88
C ALA A 170 13.09 -8.64 -12.17
N LEU A 171 13.27 -9.34 -11.03
CA LEU A 171 12.20 -9.75 -10.13
C LEU A 171 11.98 -8.63 -9.13
N ASN A 172 10.74 -8.16 -8.96
CA ASN A 172 10.48 -6.98 -8.14
C ASN A 172 9.33 -7.20 -7.17
N ALA A 173 9.47 -6.60 -5.98
CA ALA A 173 8.42 -6.28 -5.03
C ALA A 173 8.51 -4.77 -4.73
N SER A 174 8.35 -3.97 -5.78
CA SER A 174 8.43 -2.51 -5.70
C SER A 174 7.09 -1.95 -5.26
N PRO A 175 6.98 -1.31 -4.07
CA PRO A 175 5.72 -0.82 -3.55
C PRO A 175 5.24 0.41 -4.31
N PHE A 176 3.92 0.54 -4.33
CA PHE A 176 3.21 1.67 -4.91
C PHE A 176 3.41 2.95 -4.11
N HIS A 177 3.51 4.05 -4.78
CA HIS A 177 3.12 5.39 -4.38
C HIS A 177 2.73 6.17 -5.63
N MET A 178 2.10 7.32 -5.49
CA MET A 178 1.75 8.19 -6.62
C MET A 178 2.97 8.41 -7.52
N GLU A 179 2.78 8.32 -8.84
CA GLU A 179 3.81 8.50 -9.89
C GLU A 179 4.94 7.46 -9.92
N LYS A 180 4.92 6.42 -9.06
CA LYS A 180 6.00 5.42 -8.98
C LYS A 180 6.27 4.70 -10.29
N GLN A 181 5.24 4.43 -11.11
CA GLN A 181 5.41 3.70 -12.37
C GLN A 181 6.26 4.46 -13.40
N SER A 182 6.11 5.78 -13.47
CA SER A 182 6.96 6.61 -14.34
C SER A 182 8.43 6.54 -13.90
N ALA A 183 8.68 6.65 -12.59
CA ALA A 183 10.02 6.53 -12.04
C ALA A 183 10.66 5.15 -12.30
N ARG A 184 9.89 4.05 -12.22
CA ARG A 184 10.37 2.70 -12.57
C ARG A 184 10.80 2.62 -14.04
N LEU A 185 9.95 3.12 -14.95
CA LEU A 185 10.25 3.14 -16.38
C LEU A 185 11.52 3.93 -16.69
N ASP A 186 11.70 5.10 -16.09
CA ASP A 186 12.86 5.96 -16.33
C ASP A 186 14.16 5.31 -15.82
N VAL A 187 14.12 4.73 -14.62
CA VAL A 187 15.28 4.02 -14.06
C VAL A 187 15.66 2.80 -14.89
N VAL A 188 14.70 1.98 -15.33
CA VAL A 188 14.99 0.80 -16.16
C VAL A 188 15.48 1.22 -17.55
N ARG A 189 14.94 2.31 -18.15
CA ARG A 189 15.49 2.89 -19.39
C ARG A 189 16.95 3.30 -19.25
N GLN A 190 17.29 3.90 -18.11
CA GLN A 190 18.70 4.26 -17.84
C GLN A 190 19.59 3.01 -17.84
N ARG A 191 19.15 1.90 -17.22
CA ARG A 191 19.89 0.62 -17.28
C ARG A 191 19.99 0.06 -18.70
N VAL A 192 18.90 0.17 -19.48
CA VAL A 192 18.94 -0.22 -20.91
C VAL A 192 19.97 0.61 -21.68
N TYR A 193 20.01 1.92 -21.51
CA TYR A 193 20.98 2.78 -22.20
C TYR A 193 22.44 2.47 -21.84
N GLU A 194 22.70 2.10 -20.58
CA GLU A 194 24.04 1.74 -20.12
C GLU A 194 24.49 0.35 -20.60
N THR A 195 23.56 -0.59 -20.68
CA THR A 195 23.87 -1.99 -21.03
C THR A 195 23.59 -2.33 -22.47
N GLN A 196 22.72 -1.61 -23.16
CA GLN A 196 22.18 -1.93 -24.49
C GLN A 196 21.50 -3.31 -24.50
N LEU A 197 20.87 -3.69 -23.38
CA LEU A 197 20.13 -4.95 -23.22
C LEU A 197 18.64 -4.69 -23.03
N PRO A 198 17.76 -5.51 -23.61
CA PRO A 198 16.35 -5.50 -23.26
C PRO A 198 16.14 -5.95 -21.82
N VAL A 199 15.00 -5.54 -21.20
CA VAL A 199 14.70 -5.83 -19.81
C VAL A 199 13.24 -6.31 -19.67
N ILE A 200 13.04 -7.44 -19.00
CA ILE A 200 11.74 -7.82 -18.40
C ILE A 200 11.73 -7.33 -16.95
N TYR A 201 10.75 -6.50 -16.59
CA TYR A 201 10.50 -6.04 -15.23
C TYR A 201 9.22 -6.71 -14.71
N ALA A 202 9.36 -7.76 -13.89
CA ALA A 202 8.25 -8.49 -13.28
C ALA A 202 8.01 -7.98 -11.86
N ASN A 203 6.82 -7.42 -11.58
CA ASN A 203 6.50 -6.83 -10.28
C ASN A 203 5.39 -7.59 -9.55
N LEU A 204 5.48 -7.62 -8.22
CA LEU A 204 4.49 -8.18 -7.31
C LEU A 204 3.19 -7.37 -7.39
N ILE A 205 2.05 -8.02 -7.09
CA ILE A 205 0.78 -7.37 -6.82
C ILE A 205 0.26 -7.77 -5.44
N GLY A 206 -0.54 -6.90 -4.83
CA GLY A 206 -1.27 -7.17 -3.58
C GLY A 206 -0.99 -6.15 -2.49
N GLY A 207 -1.80 -6.19 -1.43
CA GLY A 207 -1.60 -5.43 -0.20
C GLY A 207 -0.88 -6.26 0.86
N GLN A 208 0.04 -5.64 1.58
CA GLN A 208 0.70 -6.22 2.74
C GLN A 208 0.98 -5.12 3.76
N ASP A 209 0.29 -5.18 4.90
CA ASP A 209 0.31 -4.14 5.93
C ASP A 209 -0.03 -2.75 5.34
N GLU A 210 0.86 -1.76 5.45
CA GLU A 210 0.68 -0.45 4.82
C GLU A 210 1.05 -0.42 3.33
N LEU A 211 1.72 -1.44 2.82
CA LEU A 211 2.23 -1.45 1.45
C LEU A 211 1.22 -2.03 0.48
N VAL A 212 1.16 -1.43 -0.70
CA VAL A 212 0.48 -1.99 -1.86
C VAL A 212 1.49 -2.17 -2.97
N PHE A 213 1.47 -3.33 -3.60
CA PHE A 213 2.22 -3.64 -4.81
C PHE A 213 1.23 -3.60 -5.96
N ASP A 214 1.48 -2.72 -6.91
CA ASP A 214 0.55 -2.41 -8.00
C ASP A 214 0.74 -3.27 -9.25
N GLY A 215 1.73 -4.17 -9.27
CA GLY A 215 2.08 -4.88 -10.48
C GLY A 215 2.63 -3.93 -11.53
N GLY A 216 1.89 -3.74 -12.63
CA GLY A 216 2.31 -2.86 -13.72
C GLY A 216 3.62 -3.34 -14.36
N SER A 217 3.86 -4.64 -14.41
CA SER A 217 5.03 -5.27 -15.03
C SER A 217 5.19 -4.82 -16.47
N PHE A 218 6.41 -4.70 -16.97
CA PHE A 218 6.65 -4.19 -18.32
C PHE A 218 7.92 -4.77 -18.96
N VAL A 219 8.05 -4.53 -20.26
CA VAL A 219 9.21 -4.97 -21.06
C VAL A 219 9.74 -3.81 -21.88
N LEU A 220 11.04 -3.57 -21.81
CA LEU A 220 11.76 -2.64 -22.68
C LEU A 220 12.65 -3.38 -23.66
N ASN A 221 12.72 -2.91 -24.92
CA ASN A 221 13.73 -3.39 -25.88
C ASN A 221 15.11 -2.75 -25.63
N ALA A 222 16.12 -3.14 -26.39
CA ALA A 222 17.50 -2.64 -26.25
C ALA A 222 17.66 -1.13 -26.57
N ASP A 223 16.66 -0.49 -27.18
CA ASP A 223 16.62 0.95 -27.44
C ASP A 223 15.91 1.74 -26.33
N GLY A 224 15.42 1.06 -25.27
CA GLY A 224 14.65 1.66 -24.17
C GLY A 224 13.17 1.94 -24.52
N VAL A 225 12.69 1.39 -25.63
CA VAL A 225 11.29 1.52 -26.04
C VAL A 225 10.44 0.52 -25.28
N LEU A 226 9.31 0.98 -24.74
CA LEU A 226 8.32 0.14 -24.07
C LEU A 226 7.64 -0.75 -25.13
N THR A 227 7.79 -2.07 -25.00
CA THR A 227 7.21 -3.06 -25.93
C THR A 227 6.00 -3.76 -25.37
N GLN A 228 5.88 -3.81 -24.04
CA GLN A 228 4.72 -4.38 -23.35
C GLN A 228 4.55 -3.75 -21.97
N GLN A 229 3.30 -3.55 -21.53
CA GLN A 229 2.97 -3.14 -20.17
C GLN A 229 1.67 -3.81 -19.73
N LEU A 230 1.71 -4.44 -18.56
CA LEU A 230 0.59 -5.12 -17.95
C LEU A 230 -0.29 -4.12 -17.19
N ALA A 231 -1.55 -4.50 -16.98
CA ALA A 231 -2.46 -3.74 -16.14
C ALA A 231 -1.93 -3.65 -14.70
N ALA A 232 -2.12 -2.49 -14.07
CA ALA A 232 -1.88 -2.32 -12.66
C ALA A 232 -3.07 -2.84 -11.82
N PHE A 233 -2.80 -3.26 -10.59
CA PHE A 233 -3.78 -3.73 -9.60
C PHE A 233 -4.55 -4.99 -9.98
N GLU A 234 -4.05 -5.77 -10.91
CA GLU A 234 -4.65 -7.03 -11.36
C GLU A 234 -3.63 -8.17 -11.36
N SER A 235 -4.01 -9.33 -10.80
CA SER A 235 -3.22 -10.55 -10.97
C SER A 235 -3.37 -11.05 -12.39
N THR A 236 -2.24 -11.25 -13.09
CA THR A 236 -2.25 -11.66 -14.49
C THR A 236 -1.04 -12.48 -14.87
N LEU A 237 -1.19 -13.29 -15.91
CA LEU A 237 -0.11 -13.98 -16.60
C LEU A 237 -0.02 -13.44 -18.02
N ALA A 238 1.13 -12.91 -18.41
CA ALA A 238 1.31 -12.35 -19.75
C ALA A 238 2.51 -12.99 -20.45
N LEU A 239 2.36 -13.28 -21.75
CA LEU A 239 3.41 -13.80 -22.59
C LEU A 239 4.27 -12.66 -23.15
N VAL A 240 5.57 -12.92 -23.25
CA VAL A 240 6.56 -12.07 -23.90
C VAL A 240 7.26 -12.90 -24.96
N GLU A 241 7.03 -12.60 -26.23
CA GLU A 241 7.66 -13.29 -27.34
C GLU A 241 8.98 -12.62 -27.71
N PHE A 242 9.98 -13.42 -28.06
CA PHE A 242 11.30 -12.94 -28.44
C PHE A 242 11.69 -13.44 -29.84
N ASN A 243 12.26 -12.53 -30.63
CA ASN A 243 13.04 -12.86 -31.82
C ASN A 243 14.53 -12.65 -31.46
N ALA A 244 15.31 -13.74 -31.40
CA ALA A 244 16.59 -13.75 -30.69
C ALA A 244 16.42 -13.19 -29.26
N SER A 245 17.20 -12.20 -28.84
CA SER A 245 17.06 -11.54 -27.53
C SER A 245 16.13 -10.33 -27.52
N GLN A 246 15.54 -9.93 -28.67
CA GLN A 246 14.69 -8.74 -28.75
C GLN A 246 13.21 -9.08 -28.52
N PRO A 247 12.53 -8.39 -27.60
CA PRO A 247 11.11 -8.59 -27.36
C PRO A 247 10.27 -8.09 -28.54
N ILE A 248 9.30 -8.90 -28.96
CA ILE A 248 8.31 -8.52 -29.97
C ILE A 248 7.28 -7.60 -29.31
N PRO A 249 6.97 -6.42 -29.88
CA PRO A 249 5.96 -5.52 -29.33
C PRO A 249 4.61 -6.20 -29.16
N SER A 250 3.97 -5.99 -28.02
CA SER A 250 2.67 -6.54 -27.67
C SER A 250 1.78 -5.44 -27.05
N MET A 251 0.78 -5.81 -26.24
CA MET A 251 -0.16 -4.86 -25.64
C MET A 251 0.53 -3.97 -24.60
N ILE A 252 0.31 -2.67 -24.74
CA ILE A 252 0.70 -1.66 -23.74
C ILE A 252 -0.59 -1.13 -23.10
N VAL A 253 -0.86 -1.55 -21.86
CA VAL A 253 -1.97 -1.01 -21.07
C VAL A 253 -1.61 0.42 -20.65
N PRO A 254 -2.46 1.43 -20.92
CA PRO A 254 -2.19 2.80 -20.53
C PRO A 254 -2.08 2.97 -19.01
N LEU A 255 -1.22 3.88 -18.58
CA LEU A 255 -1.14 4.25 -17.16
C LEU A 255 -2.47 4.85 -16.68
N LEU A 256 -2.86 4.47 -15.47
CA LEU A 256 -4.02 5.06 -14.82
C LEU A 256 -3.71 6.51 -14.42
N LYS A 257 -4.73 7.38 -14.43
CA LYS A 257 -4.66 8.69 -13.81
C LYS A 257 -4.49 8.56 -12.29
N THR A 258 -3.99 9.61 -11.66
CA THR A 258 -3.67 9.59 -10.22
C THR A 258 -4.85 9.15 -9.37
N GLU A 259 -6.06 9.70 -9.61
CA GLU A 259 -7.24 9.36 -8.81
C GLU A 259 -7.64 7.88 -8.98
N ALA A 260 -7.60 7.37 -10.20
CA ALA A 260 -7.89 5.96 -10.48
C ALA A 260 -6.84 5.05 -9.85
N SER A 261 -5.57 5.42 -9.93
CA SER A 261 -4.44 4.67 -9.37
C SER A 261 -4.52 4.60 -7.85
N VAL A 262 -4.71 5.74 -7.18
CA VAL A 262 -4.86 5.82 -5.72
C VAL A 262 -6.10 5.07 -5.25
N TYR A 263 -7.25 5.24 -5.91
CA TYR A 263 -8.48 4.55 -5.55
C TYR A 263 -8.32 3.03 -5.60
N ASN A 264 -7.69 2.51 -6.66
CA ASN A 264 -7.41 1.07 -6.78
C ASN A 264 -6.38 0.58 -5.75
N ALA A 265 -5.38 1.39 -5.40
CA ALA A 265 -4.43 1.06 -4.34
C ALA A 265 -5.13 0.92 -2.98
N LEU A 266 -6.00 1.88 -2.63
CA LEU A 266 -6.79 1.84 -1.39
C LEU A 266 -7.72 0.62 -1.35
N LYS A 267 -8.40 0.34 -2.48
CA LYS A 267 -9.30 -0.82 -2.63
C LYS A 267 -8.54 -2.14 -2.46
N LEU A 268 -7.42 -2.32 -3.15
CA LEU A 268 -6.59 -3.53 -3.08
C LEU A 268 -5.98 -3.71 -1.68
N GLY A 269 -5.43 -2.63 -1.10
CA GLY A 269 -4.84 -2.67 0.23
C GLY A 269 -5.86 -3.08 1.30
N LEU A 270 -7.07 -2.52 1.26
CA LEU A 270 -8.15 -2.89 2.18
C LEU A 270 -8.62 -4.34 1.98
N ALA A 271 -8.88 -4.75 0.74
CA ALA A 271 -9.33 -6.11 0.44
C ALA A 271 -8.34 -7.15 0.97
N ASP A 272 -7.06 -6.97 0.66
CA ASP A 272 -6.01 -7.89 1.08
C ASP A 272 -5.81 -7.87 2.61
N TYR A 273 -5.86 -6.69 3.24
CA TYR A 273 -5.74 -6.61 4.69
C TYR A 273 -6.86 -7.38 5.42
N VAL A 274 -8.10 -7.22 4.97
CA VAL A 274 -9.24 -7.93 5.54
C VAL A 274 -9.15 -9.44 5.29
N HIS A 275 -8.91 -9.85 4.04
CA HIS A 275 -8.89 -11.26 3.67
C HIS A 275 -7.68 -12.01 4.24
N LYS A 276 -6.47 -11.43 4.17
CA LYS A 276 -5.25 -12.05 4.68
C LYS A 276 -5.25 -12.21 6.21
N ASN A 277 -5.96 -11.33 6.94
CA ASN A 277 -6.16 -11.47 8.38
C ASN A 277 -7.38 -12.33 8.75
N GLY A 278 -8.18 -12.78 7.79
CA GLY A 278 -9.34 -13.64 8.02
C GLY A 278 -10.54 -12.93 8.65
N PHE A 279 -10.64 -11.59 8.53
CA PHE A 279 -11.82 -10.87 9.00
C PHE A 279 -13.02 -11.11 8.08
N PRO A 280 -14.24 -11.32 8.64
CA PRO A 280 -15.44 -11.55 7.83
C PRO A 280 -15.96 -10.28 7.13
N GLY A 281 -15.47 -9.11 7.50
CA GLY A 281 -15.89 -7.82 6.95
C GLY A 281 -15.43 -6.66 7.81
N VAL A 282 -16.03 -5.50 7.57
CA VAL A 282 -15.67 -4.24 8.23
C VAL A 282 -16.86 -3.54 8.85
N VAL A 283 -16.59 -2.73 9.87
CA VAL A 283 -17.55 -1.78 10.44
C VAL A 283 -16.90 -0.40 10.50
N LEU A 284 -17.67 0.66 10.21
CA LEU A 284 -17.19 2.04 10.28
C LEU A 284 -18.26 3.00 10.77
N GLY A 285 -17.82 4.11 11.37
CA GLY A 285 -18.69 5.23 11.68
C GLY A 285 -18.98 6.04 10.41
N LEU A 286 -20.24 6.18 10.04
CA LEU A 286 -20.68 7.00 8.91
C LEU A 286 -21.26 8.30 9.45
N SER A 287 -20.46 9.38 9.44
CA SER A 287 -20.81 10.67 10.02
C SER A 287 -21.64 11.57 9.10
N GLY A 288 -21.74 11.23 7.80
CA GLY A 288 -22.26 12.13 6.76
C GLY A 288 -21.22 13.14 6.26
N GLY A 289 -19.96 13.04 6.68
CA GLY A 289 -18.82 13.80 6.18
C GLY A 289 -18.10 13.08 5.05
N VAL A 290 -17.31 13.83 4.27
CA VAL A 290 -16.64 13.36 3.03
C VAL A 290 -15.68 12.19 3.26
N ASP A 291 -14.94 12.16 4.37
CA ASP A 291 -13.96 11.12 4.69
C ASP A 291 -14.65 9.77 4.97
N SER A 292 -15.69 9.80 5.82
CA SER A 292 -16.47 8.59 6.11
C SER A 292 -17.21 8.08 4.88
N ALA A 293 -17.68 8.98 4.01
CA ALA A 293 -18.31 8.63 2.75
C ALA A 293 -17.32 7.96 1.79
N LEU A 294 -16.13 8.53 1.61
CA LEU A 294 -15.09 7.91 0.78
C LEU A 294 -14.68 6.53 1.33
N THR A 295 -14.48 6.44 2.65
CA THR A 295 -14.14 5.17 3.32
C THR A 295 -15.20 4.11 3.07
N LEU A 296 -16.49 4.46 3.19
CA LEU A 296 -17.60 3.55 2.91
C LEU A 296 -17.65 3.11 1.45
N ALA A 297 -17.48 4.04 0.51
CA ALA A 297 -17.47 3.73 -0.92
C ALA A 297 -16.34 2.76 -1.30
N ILE A 298 -15.12 3.01 -0.81
CA ILE A 298 -13.97 2.13 -1.05
C ILE A 298 -14.19 0.77 -0.38
N ALA A 299 -14.72 0.73 0.84
CA ALA A 299 -14.99 -0.52 1.56
C ALA A 299 -15.99 -1.40 0.81
N MET A 300 -17.08 -0.81 0.30
CA MET A 300 -18.05 -1.52 -0.52
C MET A 300 -17.45 -2.03 -1.83
N ASP A 301 -16.67 -1.19 -2.54
CA ASP A 301 -16.03 -1.60 -3.80
C ASP A 301 -14.93 -2.66 -3.60
N ALA A 302 -14.34 -2.75 -2.39
CA ALA A 302 -13.30 -3.72 -2.05
C ALA A 302 -13.85 -5.07 -1.59
N LEU A 303 -14.94 -5.07 -0.83
CA LEU A 303 -15.39 -6.24 -0.06
C LEU A 303 -16.79 -6.73 -0.43
N GLY A 304 -17.57 -5.93 -1.17
CA GLY A 304 -19.00 -6.17 -1.39
C GLY A 304 -19.86 -5.62 -0.26
N ALA A 305 -21.09 -5.22 -0.60
CA ALA A 305 -22.01 -4.56 0.32
C ALA A 305 -22.36 -5.41 1.56
N GLU A 306 -22.43 -6.72 1.40
CA GLU A 306 -22.76 -7.70 2.46
C GLU A 306 -21.71 -7.76 3.58
N ASN A 307 -20.47 -7.37 3.29
CA ASN A 307 -19.34 -7.41 4.23
C ASN A 307 -19.05 -6.05 4.88
N VAL A 308 -19.91 -5.05 4.66
CA VAL A 308 -19.72 -3.67 5.17
C VAL A 308 -20.89 -3.27 6.05
N HIS A 309 -20.60 -2.80 7.28
CA HIS A 309 -21.58 -2.29 8.21
C HIS A 309 -21.30 -0.82 8.54
N ALA A 310 -22.15 0.08 8.09
CA ALA A 310 -22.11 1.51 8.38
C ALA A 310 -22.95 1.82 9.64
N VAL A 311 -22.38 2.59 10.57
CA VAL A 311 -23.03 2.96 11.83
C VAL A 311 -23.05 4.48 11.96
N MET A 312 -24.25 5.07 11.94
CA MET A 312 -24.47 6.48 12.27
C MET A 312 -24.70 6.64 13.77
N MET A 313 -23.97 7.55 14.41
CA MET A 313 -24.00 7.76 15.86
C MET A 313 -24.25 9.24 16.18
N PRO A 314 -25.49 9.74 15.97
CA PRO A 314 -25.80 11.15 16.15
C PRO A 314 -25.76 11.59 17.61
N SER A 315 -25.26 12.83 17.83
CA SER A 315 -25.40 13.60 19.08
C SER A 315 -26.41 14.72 18.87
N GLU A 316 -26.61 15.56 19.88
CA GLU A 316 -27.42 16.77 19.77
C GLU A 316 -26.83 17.83 18.84
N PHE A 317 -25.53 17.74 18.52
CA PHE A 317 -24.81 18.64 17.61
C PHE A 317 -24.78 18.14 16.18
N THR A 318 -25.22 16.90 15.93
CA THR A 318 -25.25 16.31 14.60
C THR A 318 -26.41 16.91 13.79
N ALA A 319 -26.10 17.53 12.67
CA ALA A 319 -27.09 18.13 11.79
C ALA A 319 -27.99 17.06 11.15
N ASP A 320 -29.29 17.32 11.03
CA ASP A 320 -30.24 16.40 10.38
C ASP A 320 -29.83 16.04 8.96
N ILE A 321 -29.20 16.97 8.23
CA ILE A 321 -28.69 16.75 6.89
C ILE A 321 -27.60 15.69 6.88
N SER A 322 -26.73 15.62 7.90
CA SER A 322 -25.68 14.59 8.01
C SER A 322 -26.26 13.20 8.18
N VAL A 323 -27.30 13.07 8.99
CA VAL A 323 -28.04 11.81 9.21
C VAL A 323 -28.74 11.36 7.91
N ASN A 324 -29.40 12.29 7.25
CA ASN A 324 -30.13 12.01 6.01
C ASN A 324 -29.19 11.62 4.86
N ASP A 325 -28.06 12.32 4.69
CA ASP A 325 -27.07 12.04 3.66
C ASP A 325 -26.36 10.69 3.93
N ALA A 326 -26.09 10.36 5.20
CA ALA A 326 -25.53 9.05 5.58
C ALA A 326 -26.49 7.90 5.24
N ARG A 327 -27.78 8.07 5.54
CA ARG A 327 -28.81 7.07 5.21
C ARG A 327 -28.97 6.92 3.70
N GLU A 328 -29.10 8.03 2.97
CA GLU A 328 -29.19 8.05 1.51
C GLU A 328 -28.00 7.29 0.87
N MET A 329 -26.80 7.55 1.34
CA MET A 329 -25.60 6.89 0.81
C MET A 329 -25.57 5.38 1.13
N ALA A 330 -25.96 4.99 2.33
CA ALA A 330 -26.04 3.57 2.72
C ALA A 330 -27.07 2.80 1.87
N ASP A 331 -28.21 3.43 1.58
CA ASP A 331 -29.25 2.86 0.70
C ASP A 331 -28.75 2.73 -0.75
N LEU A 332 -28.08 3.77 -1.27
CA LEU A 332 -27.49 3.74 -2.62
C LEU A 332 -26.45 2.63 -2.80
N LEU A 333 -25.66 2.36 -1.76
CA LEU A 333 -24.62 1.32 -1.76
C LEU A 333 -25.16 -0.07 -1.38
N GLY A 334 -26.38 -0.15 -0.83
CA GLY A 334 -26.99 -1.40 -0.37
C GLY A 334 -26.29 -2.05 0.82
N VAL A 335 -25.55 -1.27 1.64
CA VAL A 335 -24.81 -1.77 2.79
C VAL A 335 -25.69 -1.86 4.03
N ARG A 336 -25.31 -2.71 4.99
CA ARG A 336 -25.96 -2.73 6.30
C ARG A 336 -25.77 -1.37 6.97
N TYR A 337 -26.88 -0.77 7.44
CA TYR A 337 -26.90 0.52 8.12
C TYR A 337 -27.57 0.43 9.48
N THR A 338 -27.02 1.11 10.49
CA THR A 338 -27.58 1.17 11.85
C THR A 338 -27.41 2.58 12.41
N GLU A 339 -28.44 3.09 13.11
CA GLU A 339 -28.37 4.36 13.83
C GLU A 339 -28.37 4.10 15.34
N ILE A 340 -27.42 4.71 16.06
CA ILE A 340 -27.27 4.60 17.52
C ILE A 340 -27.02 6.00 18.09
N ALA A 341 -28.04 6.66 18.61
CA ALA A 341 -27.89 7.96 19.25
C ALA A 341 -27.03 7.86 20.52
N ILE A 342 -26.02 8.75 20.63
CA ILE A 342 -25.08 8.75 21.76
C ILE A 342 -25.52 9.66 22.93
N LYS A 343 -26.58 10.45 22.78
CA LYS A 343 -27.01 11.48 23.73
C LYS A 343 -27.08 10.97 25.16
N THR A 344 -27.81 9.89 25.40
CA THR A 344 -28.00 9.35 26.76
C THR A 344 -26.69 8.89 27.40
N LEU A 345 -25.80 8.28 26.63
CA LEU A 345 -24.48 7.89 27.11
C LEU A 345 -23.63 9.11 27.45
N PHE A 346 -23.64 10.12 26.60
CA PHE A 346 -22.92 11.36 26.81
C PHE A 346 -23.38 12.11 28.07
N GLU A 347 -24.71 12.28 28.26
CA GLU A 347 -25.29 12.87 29.45
C GLU A 347 -24.90 12.11 30.72
N GLN A 348 -24.86 10.77 30.68
CA GLN A 348 -24.43 9.96 31.81
C GLN A 348 -22.95 10.18 32.15
N TYR A 349 -22.07 10.30 31.18
CA TYR A 349 -20.65 10.63 31.41
C TYR A 349 -20.51 12.03 32.04
N LEU A 350 -21.21 13.03 31.52
CA LEU A 350 -21.16 14.39 32.05
C LEU A 350 -21.65 14.40 33.53
N THR A 351 -22.77 13.74 33.81
CA THR A 351 -23.29 13.63 35.18
C THR A 351 -22.28 12.98 36.12
N THR A 352 -21.61 11.91 35.66
CA THR A 352 -20.63 11.18 36.47
C THR A 352 -19.37 12.02 36.74
N LEU A 353 -18.95 12.87 35.79
CA LEU A 353 -17.74 13.68 35.90
C LEU A 353 -17.98 15.05 36.55
N THR A 354 -19.24 15.55 36.63
CA THR A 354 -19.58 16.84 37.22
C THR A 354 -18.94 17.09 38.60
N PRO A 355 -18.90 16.11 39.54
CA PRO A 355 -18.26 16.35 40.83
C PRO A 355 -16.74 16.60 40.78
N LEU A 356 -16.09 16.16 39.67
CA LEU A 356 -14.65 16.34 39.44
C LEU A 356 -14.33 17.65 38.71
N PHE A 357 -15.28 18.18 37.94
CA PHE A 357 -15.08 19.33 37.04
C PHE A 357 -15.79 20.59 37.57
N VAL A 358 -15.98 20.69 38.87
CA VAL A 358 -16.60 21.87 39.51
C VAL A 358 -15.82 23.13 39.12
N ASP A 359 -16.55 24.16 38.67
CA ASP A 359 -16.02 25.46 38.26
C ASP A 359 -15.04 25.45 37.06
N LEU A 360 -14.91 24.32 36.33
CA LEU A 360 -14.14 24.28 35.10
C LEU A 360 -15.06 24.58 33.90
N PRO A 361 -14.59 25.40 32.93
CA PRO A 361 -15.35 25.67 31.71
C PRO A 361 -15.37 24.43 30.79
N LEU A 362 -16.39 24.35 29.93
CA LEU A 362 -16.42 23.35 28.85
C LEU A 362 -15.28 23.61 27.87
N ASP A 363 -14.62 22.54 27.43
CA ASP A 363 -13.52 22.61 26.48
C ASP A 363 -13.49 21.35 25.56
N ALA A 364 -12.34 21.03 24.98
CA ALA A 364 -12.15 19.84 24.15
C ALA A 364 -12.42 18.51 24.90
N THR A 365 -12.60 18.53 26.23
CA THR A 365 -12.90 17.33 27.01
C THR A 365 -14.25 16.74 26.61
N GLU A 366 -15.28 17.58 26.52
CA GLU A 366 -16.64 17.17 26.17
C GLU A 366 -16.71 16.73 24.69
N GLU A 367 -16.02 17.42 23.79
CA GLU A 367 -15.90 17.01 22.38
C GLU A 367 -15.24 15.61 22.26
N ASN A 368 -14.14 15.41 22.99
CA ASN A 368 -13.40 14.14 23.00
C ASN A 368 -14.19 13.00 23.64
N LEU A 369 -15.07 13.29 24.63
CA LEU A 369 -15.96 12.26 25.20
C LEU A 369 -16.92 11.70 24.15
N GLN A 370 -17.52 12.56 23.30
CA GLN A 370 -18.39 12.11 22.22
C GLN A 370 -17.65 11.20 21.23
N ALA A 371 -16.43 11.58 20.82
CA ALA A 371 -15.61 10.77 19.92
C ALA A 371 -15.28 9.40 20.55
N ARG A 372 -14.94 9.36 21.85
CA ARG A 372 -14.64 8.10 22.56
C ARG A 372 -15.87 7.20 22.76
N ILE A 373 -17.05 7.77 23.02
CA ILE A 373 -18.30 7.00 23.08
C ILE A 373 -18.55 6.31 21.73
N ARG A 374 -18.39 7.03 20.61
CA ARG A 374 -18.52 6.45 19.27
C ARG A 374 -17.50 5.35 19.03
N GLY A 375 -16.24 5.57 19.37
CA GLY A 375 -15.19 4.56 19.26
C GLY A 375 -15.49 3.30 20.08
N MET A 376 -16.00 3.46 21.33
CA MET A 376 -16.38 2.33 22.17
C MET A 376 -17.53 1.52 21.57
N LEU A 377 -18.56 2.16 21.02
CA LEU A 377 -19.68 1.48 20.36
C LEU A 377 -19.22 0.69 19.14
N LEU A 378 -18.37 1.28 18.28
CA LEU A 378 -17.80 0.59 17.11
C LEU A 378 -16.97 -0.63 17.53
N MET A 379 -16.12 -0.49 18.55
CA MET A 379 -15.30 -1.60 19.05
C MET A 379 -16.15 -2.71 19.66
N ALA A 380 -17.26 -2.37 20.36
CA ALA A 380 -18.19 -3.37 20.88
C ALA A 380 -18.88 -4.15 19.76
N ILE A 381 -19.30 -3.47 18.68
CA ILE A 381 -19.87 -4.09 17.48
C ILE A 381 -18.84 -5.00 16.82
N SER A 382 -17.62 -4.49 16.62
CA SER A 382 -16.48 -5.23 16.08
C SER A 382 -16.25 -6.55 16.83
N ASN A 383 -16.10 -6.48 18.14
CA ASN A 383 -15.88 -7.66 18.98
C ASN A 383 -17.04 -8.68 18.91
N LYS A 384 -18.27 -8.20 18.76
CA LYS A 384 -19.45 -9.07 18.74
C LYS A 384 -19.60 -9.80 17.40
N PHE A 385 -19.26 -9.15 16.28
CA PHE A 385 -19.44 -9.68 14.92
C PHE A 385 -18.15 -10.18 14.27
N GLY A 386 -16.99 -9.92 14.86
CA GLY A 386 -15.68 -10.30 14.32
C GLY A 386 -15.17 -9.37 13.22
N SER A 387 -15.96 -8.39 12.76
CA SER A 387 -15.57 -7.43 11.72
C SER A 387 -14.57 -6.41 12.26
N ILE A 388 -13.59 -6.00 11.44
CA ILE A 388 -12.61 -4.99 11.85
C ILE A 388 -13.19 -3.57 11.74
N VAL A 389 -12.84 -2.68 12.67
CA VAL A 389 -13.22 -1.25 12.57
C VAL A 389 -12.29 -0.52 11.62
N LEU A 390 -12.87 0.16 10.62
CA LEU A 390 -12.15 1.14 9.79
C LEU A 390 -12.25 2.52 10.44
N THR A 391 -11.11 3.18 10.61
CA THR A 391 -11.07 4.62 10.93
C THR A 391 -11.16 5.44 9.65
N THR A 392 -11.70 6.65 9.76
CA THR A 392 -11.99 7.50 8.61
C THR A 392 -11.11 8.75 8.53
N GLY A 393 -10.17 8.92 9.48
CA GLY A 393 -9.25 10.07 9.51
C GLY A 393 -8.29 10.06 8.31
N ASN A 394 -8.08 11.22 7.70
CA ASN A 394 -7.20 11.44 6.56
C ASN A 394 -5.79 11.90 6.95
N LYS A 395 -4.87 12.02 5.97
CA LYS A 395 -3.47 12.41 6.21
C LYS A 395 -3.34 13.79 6.84
N SER A 396 -4.14 14.77 6.38
CA SER A 396 -4.08 16.15 6.84
C SER A 396 -4.46 16.27 8.33
N GLU A 397 -5.56 15.61 8.74
CA GLU A 397 -5.99 15.53 10.14
C GLU A 397 -4.95 14.82 11.01
N MET A 398 -4.43 13.68 10.53
CA MET A 398 -3.36 12.92 11.21
C MET A 398 -2.08 13.74 11.35
N ALA A 399 -1.72 14.55 10.36
CA ALA A 399 -0.53 15.40 10.39
C ALA A 399 -0.61 16.40 11.55
N VAL A 400 -1.67 17.18 11.61
CA VAL A 400 -1.82 18.26 12.61
C VAL A 400 -2.41 17.78 13.93
N GLY A 401 -2.78 16.49 14.03
CA GLY A 401 -3.36 15.90 15.24
C GLY A 401 -4.82 16.33 15.49
N TYR A 402 -5.54 16.73 14.46
CA TYR A 402 -6.98 17.00 14.50
C TYR A 402 -7.76 15.68 14.57
N CYS A 403 -7.53 14.94 15.64
CA CYS A 403 -8.08 13.63 15.91
C CYS A 403 -8.05 13.35 17.42
N THR A 404 -8.94 12.48 17.88
CA THR A 404 -9.09 12.11 19.28
C THR A 404 -8.51 10.71 19.53
N LEU A 405 -7.49 10.64 20.42
CA LEU A 405 -6.98 9.34 20.90
C LEU A 405 -8.10 8.51 21.51
N TYR A 406 -8.19 7.25 21.06
CA TYR A 406 -9.21 6.28 21.51
C TYR A 406 -10.64 6.69 21.17
N GLY A 407 -10.81 7.69 20.30
CA GLY A 407 -12.11 8.13 19.76
C GLY A 407 -12.22 7.77 18.27
N ASP A 408 -12.14 8.75 17.39
CA ASP A 408 -12.15 8.58 15.93
C ASP A 408 -10.92 7.82 15.38
N MET A 409 -9.84 7.76 16.18
CA MET A 409 -8.66 6.92 15.88
C MET A 409 -8.83 5.45 16.33
N ALA A 410 -9.92 5.09 17.03
CA ALA A 410 -10.15 3.73 17.51
C ALA A 410 -10.57 2.82 16.36
N GLY A 411 -9.70 1.90 15.98
CA GLY A 411 -9.96 0.94 14.92
C GLY A 411 -8.77 0.03 14.65
N GLY A 412 -8.92 -0.88 13.69
CA GLY A 412 -7.88 -1.82 13.32
C GLY A 412 -7.21 -1.50 11.98
N PHE A 413 -7.82 -0.62 11.16
CA PHE A 413 -7.25 -0.18 9.90
C PHE A 413 -7.67 1.26 9.56
N ALA A 414 -6.70 2.09 9.17
CA ALA A 414 -6.90 3.51 8.86
C ALA A 414 -6.78 3.74 7.35
N LEU A 415 -7.88 3.51 6.62
CA LEU A 415 -7.88 3.45 5.16
C LEU A 415 -7.34 4.72 4.49
N LEU A 416 -7.73 5.90 4.98
CA LEU A 416 -7.35 7.20 4.42
C LEU A 416 -6.14 7.84 5.11
N LYS A 417 -5.44 7.12 5.98
CA LYS A 417 -4.33 7.64 6.81
C LYS A 417 -3.27 8.43 6.04
N ASP A 418 -3.02 8.04 4.79
CA ASP A 418 -2.02 8.67 3.92
C ASP A 418 -2.62 9.45 2.73
N VAL A 419 -3.94 9.73 2.76
CA VAL A 419 -4.66 10.50 1.74
C VAL A 419 -4.85 11.93 2.22
N PRO A 420 -4.22 12.95 1.58
CA PRO A 420 -4.46 14.36 1.89
C PRO A 420 -5.93 14.75 1.68
N LYS A 421 -6.44 15.70 2.46
CA LYS A 421 -7.86 16.14 2.41
C LYS A 421 -8.28 16.60 1.01
N THR A 422 -7.42 17.32 0.33
CA THR A 422 -7.66 17.78 -1.05
C THR A 422 -7.85 16.60 -2.01
N LEU A 423 -7.07 15.52 -1.84
CA LEU A 423 -7.20 14.30 -2.63
C LEU A 423 -8.47 13.51 -2.25
N VAL A 424 -8.93 13.56 -1.00
CA VAL A 424 -10.21 12.93 -0.59
C VAL A 424 -11.37 13.44 -1.46
N TYR A 425 -11.47 14.76 -1.67
CA TYR A 425 -12.49 15.34 -2.54
C TYR A 425 -12.36 14.88 -4.00
N GLN A 426 -11.13 14.81 -4.50
CA GLN A 426 -10.87 14.33 -5.87
C GLN A 426 -11.29 12.87 -6.03
N LEU A 427 -10.99 12.02 -5.05
CA LEU A 427 -11.38 10.61 -5.05
C LEU A 427 -12.89 10.40 -4.94
N CYS A 428 -13.62 11.23 -4.17
CA CYS A 428 -15.07 11.21 -4.15
C CYS A 428 -15.67 11.54 -5.52
N ASN A 429 -15.15 12.60 -6.17
CA ASN A 429 -15.58 12.97 -7.53
C ASN A 429 -15.22 11.87 -8.55
N TYR A 430 -14.03 11.28 -8.44
CA TYR A 430 -13.63 10.16 -9.27
C TYR A 430 -14.60 8.98 -9.09
N ARG A 431 -14.90 8.58 -7.84
CA ARG A 431 -15.83 7.48 -7.57
C ARG A 431 -17.22 7.74 -8.16
N ASN A 432 -17.72 8.96 -7.99
CA ASN A 432 -19.01 9.36 -8.57
C ASN A 432 -19.00 9.41 -10.11
N SER A 433 -17.84 9.59 -10.73
CA SER A 433 -17.73 9.52 -12.20
C SER A 433 -17.93 8.10 -12.74
N LEU A 434 -17.71 7.06 -11.92
CA LEU A 434 -17.96 5.67 -12.28
C LEU A 434 -19.44 5.30 -12.11
N SER A 435 -20.02 5.66 -10.98
CA SER A 435 -21.46 5.60 -10.69
C SER A 435 -21.76 6.50 -9.49
N HIS A 436 -22.88 7.21 -9.51
CA HIS A 436 -23.26 8.16 -8.46
C HIS A 436 -23.69 7.41 -7.20
N VAL A 437 -22.87 7.46 -6.14
CA VAL A 437 -23.12 6.78 -4.86
C VAL A 437 -22.87 7.67 -3.65
N ILE A 438 -22.08 8.74 -3.79
CA ILE A 438 -21.84 9.74 -2.75
C ILE A 438 -22.73 10.95 -3.02
N PRO A 439 -23.72 11.26 -2.17
CA PRO A 439 -24.56 12.44 -2.33
C PRO A 439 -23.73 13.71 -2.54
N GLN A 440 -24.08 14.53 -3.54
CA GLN A 440 -23.29 15.71 -3.90
C GLN A 440 -23.15 16.71 -2.74
N ARG A 441 -24.13 16.75 -1.85
CA ARG A 441 -24.09 17.62 -0.65
C ARG A 441 -22.96 17.28 0.30
N ILE A 442 -22.60 15.99 0.43
CA ILE A 442 -21.45 15.54 1.24
C ILE A 442 -20.15 16.13 0.70
N ILE A 443 -20.01 16.19 -0.64
CA ILE A 443 -18.79 16.71 -1.29
C ILE A 443 -18.72 18.23 -1.24
N SER A 444 -19.86 18.92 -1.35
CA SER A 444 -19.89 20.38 -1.47
C SER A 444 -19.98 21.13 -0.14
N ARG A 445 -20.35 20.47 0.95
CA ARG A 445 -20.48 21.09 2.29
C ARG A 445 -19.10 21.30 2.92
N PRO A 446 -18.88 22.42 3.65
CA PRO A 446 -17.68 22.62 4.45
C PRO A 446 -17.45 21.46 5.43
N PRO A 447 -16.20 21.02 5.66
CA PRO A 447 -15.91 19.97 6.61
C PRO A 447 -16.09 20.44 8.05
N SER A 448 -16.71 19.58 8.88
CA SER A 448 -16.95 19.82 10.31
C SER A 448 -16.95 18.50 11.08
N ALA A 449 -16.42 18.53 12.29
CA ALA A 449 -16.46 17.40 13.22
C ALA A 449 -17.83 17.26 13.93
N GLU A 450 -18.71 18.27 13.90
CA GLU A 450 -20.05 18.30 14.52
C GLU A 450 -20.04 17.88 16.01
N LEU A 451 -19.04 18.30 16.77
CA LEU A 451 -18.89 18.03 18.20
C LEU A 451 -19.40 19.18 19.10
N ARG A 452 -19.61 20.35 18.51
CA ARG A 452 -20.21 21.54 19.11
C ARG A 452 -21.03 22.32 18.08
N ALA A 453 -21.84 23.28 18.55
CA ALA A 453 -22.66 24.10 17.67
C ALA A 453 -21.79 24.92 16.70
N ASP A 454 -22.22 25.03 15.43
CA ASP A 454 -21.63 25.85 14.36
C ASP A 454 -20.11 25.62 14.16
N GLN A 455 -19.62 24.40 14.41
CA GLN A 455 -18.21 24.05 14.28
C GLN A 455 -17.82 23.89 12.81
N GLU A 456 -16.69 24.49 12.43
CA GLU A 456 -15.98 24.25 11.17
C GLU A 456 -14.50 23.93 11.44
N ASP A 457 -13.89 23.06 10.60
CA ASP A 457 -12.47 22.68 10.75
C ASP A 457 -11.56 23.93 10.63
N GLN A 458 -11.96 24.90 9.80
CA GLN A 458 -11.24 26.16 9.59
C GLN A 458 -11.23 27.09 10.82
N ASP A 459 -12.06 26.84 11.86
CA ASP A 459 -11.92 27.54 13.14
C ASP A 459 -10.53 27.30 13.77
N SER A 460 -9.95 26.15 13.48
CA SER A 460 -8.72 25.66 14.10
C SER A 460 -7.57 25.44 13.13
N LEU A 461 -7.83 25.31 11.84
CA LEU A 461 -6.85 24.94 10.81
C LEU A 461 -6.83 25.99 9.68
N PRO A 462 -5.69 26.18 8.99
CA PRO A 462 -5.69 26.90 7.72
C PRO A 462 -6.51 26.14 6.67
N PRO A 463 -6.90 26.80 5.56
CA PRO A 463 -7.54 26.10 4.43
C PRO A 463 -6.75 24.87 4.01
N TYR A 464 -7.44 23.77 3.66
CA TYR A 464 -6.80 22.49 3.42
C TYR A 464 -5.81 22.49 2.24
N ASP A 465 -6.01 23.32 1.22
CA ASP A 465 -5.05 23.52 0.14
C ASP A 465 -3.72 24.10 0.63
N VAL A 466 -3.76 25.02 1.59
CA VAL A 466 -2.56 25.57 2.24
C VAL A 466 -1.93 24.53 3.19
N LEU A 467 -2.75 23.85 4.01
CA LEU A 467 -2.27 22.85 4.95
C LEU A 467 -1.59 21.70 4.23
N ASP A 468 -2.22 21.12 3.20
CA ASP A 468 -1.71 19.99 2.45
C ASP A 468 -0.41 20.34 1.71
N GLY A 469 -0.33 21.55 1.13
CA GLY A 469 0.90 21.99 0.47
C GLY A 469 2.07 22.19 1.43
N ILE A 470 1.83 22.75 2.63
CA ILE A 470 2.87 22.87 3.66
C ILE A 470 3.26 21.50 4.20
N MET A 471 2.27 20.62 4.42
CA MET A 471 2.52 19.25 4.89
C MET A 471 3.36 18.45 3.88
N GLU A 472 3.04 18.50 2.60
CA GLU A 472 3.82 17.85 1.54
C GLU A 472 5.26 18.37 1.52
N ALA A 473 5.44 19.68 1.53
CA ALA A 473 6.76 20.30 1.54
C ALA A 473 7.58 19.90 2.76
N TYR A 474 6.98 19.89 3.95
CA TYR A 474 7.68 19.59 5.19
C TYR A 474 7.91 18.10 5.43
N VAL A 475 6.88 17.27 5.20
CA VAL A 475 6.92 15.83 5.54
C VAL A 475 7.49 14.99 4.41
N GLU A 476 7.06 15.22 3.16
CA GLU A 476 7.45 14.38 2.03
C GLU A 476 8.77 14.85 1.40
N ASN A 477 8.96 16.16 1.30
CA ASN A 477 10.14 16.76 0.65
C ASN A 477 11.23 17.21 1.64
N ASP A 478 11.03 17.04 2.96
CA ASP A 478 11.99 17.42 4.02
C ASP A 478 12.47 18.89 3.93
N LEU A 479 11.62 19.80 3.41
CA LEU A 479 11.99 21.21 3.26
C LEU A 479 12.01 21.93 4.61
N SER A 480 12.96 22.87 4.74
CA SER A 480 13.05 23.72 5.92
C SER A 480 11.92 24.75 5.97
N PHE A 481 11.64 25.28 7.17
CA PHE A 481 10.71 26.39 7.37
C PHE A 481 10.94 27.55 6.38
N SER A 482 12.21 27.95 6.20
CA SER A 482 12.56 29.06 5.31
C SER A 482 12.25 28.76 3.84
N ASN A 483 12.56 27.54 3.38
CA ASN A 483 12.26 27.14 2.01
C ASN A 483 10.75 27.12 1.74
N ILE A 484 9.94 26.68 2.73
CA ILE A 484 8.47 26.65 2.56
C ILE A 484 7.90 28.07 2.50
N VAL A 485 8.43 29.00 3.32
CA VAL A 485 8.04 30.42 3.23
C VAL A 485 8.43 31.01 1.88
N GLU A 486 9.60 30.66 1.33
CA GLU A 486 10.05 31.09 0.00
C GLU A 486 9.17 30.55 -1.15
N MET A 487 8.47 29.44 -0.95
CA MET A 487 7.45 28.93 -1.89
C MET A 487 6.19 29.81 -1.95
N GLY A 488 6.05 30.80 -1.05
CA GLY A 488 4.94 31.74 -1.03
C GLY A 488 3.87 31.48 0.03
N TYR A 489 4.05 30.49 0.90
CA TYR A 489 3.15 30.28 2.04
C TYR A 489 3.34 31.34 3.13
N ALA A 490 2.23 31.74 3.77
CA ALA A 490 2.28 32.71 4.86
C ALA A 490 3.10 32.18 6.04
N ARG A 491 4.00 33.01 6.57
CA ARG A 491 4.93 32.63 7.65
C ARG A 491 4.21 32.04 8.88
N ASP A 492 3.06 32.63 9.23
CA ASP A 492 2.28 32.21 10.40
C ASP A 492 1.63 30.83 10.18
N ASP A 493 1.12 30.57 8.98
CA ASP A 493 0.57 29.24 8.60
C ASP A 493 1.65 28.16 8.61
N VAL A 494 2.82 28.45 8.02
CA VAL A 494 3.96 27.51 8.02
C VAL A 494 4.37 27.18 9.45
N ASN A 495 4.54 28.18 10.32
CA ASN A 495 4.90 27.98 11.72
C ASN A 495 3.84 27.16 12.47
N ARG A 496 2.56 27.49 12.25
CA ARG A 496 1.43 26.79 12.89
C ARG A 496 1.39 25.32 12.46
N VAL A 497 1.42 25.04 11.16
CA VAL A 497 1.32 23.67 10.62
C VAL A 497 2.51 22.81 11.07
N ILE A 498 3.75 23.30 10.92
CA ILE A 498 4.96 22.57 11.36
C ILE A 498 4.88 22.27 12.86
N SER A 499 4.54 23.27 13.69
CA SER A 499 4.44 23.09 15.14
C SER A 499 3.38 22.05 15.52
N LEU A 500 2.24 22.00 14.81
CA LEU A 500 1.20 21.00 15.02
C LEU A 500 1.69 19.62 14.59
N ILE A 501 2.36 19.49 13.46
CA ILE A 501 2.92 18.22 12.98
C ILE A 501 3.90 17.64 14.01
N ASP A 502 4.84 18.44 14.50
CA ASP A 502 5.86 17.95 15.43
C ASP A 502 5.30 17.57 16.80
N ARG A 503 4.36 18.36 17.35
CA ARG A 503 3.75 18.09 18.66
C ARG A 503 2.85 16.84 18.67
N ASN A 504 2.31 16.43 17.54
CA ASN A 504 1.31 15.36 17.45
C ASN A 504 1.91 14.00 17.03
N GLU A 505 3.23 13.83 17.01
CA GLU A 505 3.87 12.54 16.75
C GLU A 505 3.35 11.43 17.68
N TYR A 506 3.11 11.73 18.96
CA TYR A 506 2.61 10.76 19.93
C TYR A 506 1.22 10.22 19.57
N LYS A 507 0.35 11.02 18.92
CA LYS A 507 -0.96 10.56 18.43
C LYS A 507 -0.78 9.62 17.24
N ARG A 508 0.05 10.01 16.26
CA ARG A 508 0.31 9.20 15.06
C ARG A 508 0.86 7.82 15.37
N ARG A 509 1.72 7.72 16.41
CA ARG A 509 2.27 6.43 16.88
C ARG A 509 1.23 5.46 17.45
N GLN A 510 0.05 5.93 17.76
CA GLN A 510 -1.07 5.13 18.27
C GLN A 510 -2.17 4.93 17.23
N SER A 511 -1.99 5.42 16.02
CA SER A 511 -2.97 5.20 14.94
C SER A 511 -2.80 3.81 14.35
N PRO A 512 -3.90 3.19 13.87
CA PRO A 512 -3.82 1.93 13.13
C PRO A 512 -2.92 2.04 11.89
N VAL A 513 -2.52 0.88 11.36
CA VAL A 513 -1.91 0.77 10.04
C VAL A 513 -2.91 1.21 8.97
N GLY A 514 -2.43 1.75 7.87
CA GLY A 514 -3.26 2.20 6.75
C GLY A 514 -2.46 2.26 5.46
N VAL A 515 -3.15 2.28 4.32
CA VAL A 515 -2.52 2.20 2.99
C VAL A 515 -1.62 3.42 2.74
N ARG A 516 -0.37 3.15 2.40
CA ARG A 516 0.59 4.16 1.96
C ARG A 516 0.38 4.46 0.47
N ILE A 517 0.13 5.74 0.15
CA ILE A 517 -0.07 6.18 -1.24
C ILE A 517 0.85 7.34 -1.65
N THR A 518 1.45 8.03 -0.68
CA THR A 518 2.35 9.14 -0.94
C THR A 518 3.80 8.70 -0.94
N HIS A 519 4.69 9.59 -1.35
CA HIS A 519 6.14 9.33 -1.34
C HIS A 519 6.66 9.06 0.07
N LYS A 520 6.10 9.74 1.09
CA LYS A 520 6.49 9.58 2.50
C LYS A 520 5.25 9.65 3.42
N GLY A 521 4.82 8.49 3.89
CA GLY A 521 3.67 8.36 4.79
C GLY A 521 4.05 8.46 6.27
N PHE A 522 3.02 8.59 7.13
CA PHE A 522 3.16 8.49 8.59
C PHE A 522 3.19 7.03 9.02
N GLY A 523 4.34 6.39 8.93
CA GLY A 523 4.57 4.99 9.22
C GLY A 523 6.06 4.69 9.28
N LYS A 524 6.50 3.63 8.60
CA LYS A 524 7.92 3.26 8.51
C LYS A 524 8.77 4.31 7.79
N ASP A 525 8.19 5.11 6.91
CA ASP A 525 8.89 6.14 6.14
C ASP A 525 9.44 7.27 7.02
N ARG A 526 8.67 7.70 8.04
CA ARG A 526 9.03 8.84 8.90
C ARG A 526 9.36 8.36 10.31
N ARG A 527 10.63 8.52 10.70
CA ARG A 527 11.18 8.09 12.00
C ARG A 527 11.48 9.29 12.90
N LEU A 528 10.48 10.12 13.21
CA LEU A 528 10.63 11.24 14.13
C LEU A 528 10.58 10.75 15.59
N PRO A 529 11.45 11.23 16.50
CA PRO A 529 11.32 10.95 17.93
C PRO A 529 10.03 11.53 18.51
N ILE A 530 9.35 10.79 19.38
CA ILE A 530 8.14 11.27 20.06
C ILE A 530 8.50 12.39 21.05
N THR A 531 9.57 12.19 21.80
CA THR A 531 10.06 13.16 22.80
C THR A 531 11.06 14.10 22.16
N VAL A 532 10.57 15.02 21.35
CA VAL A 532 11.37 16.05 20.67
C VAL A 532 10.88 17.44 21.10
N LYS A 533 11.80 18.39 21.22
CA LYS A 533 11.42 19.80 21.42
C LYS A 533 10.91 20.33 20.08
N ALA A 534 9.59 20.58 19.97
CA ALA A 534 9.01 21.16 18.77
C ALA A 534 9.59 22.56 18.49
N GLY A 535 9.87 22.86 17.21
CA GLY A 535 10.37 24.17 16.78
C GLY A 535 11.88 24.38 16.98
N GLY A 536 12.67 23.32 16.85
CA GLY A 536 14.14 23.38 16.78
C GLY A 536 14.64 23.77 15.40
#